data_cd44fc4111970008cee486a0f12e8f3d
#
_entry.id   cd44fc4111970008cee486a0f12e8f3d
#
_cell.length_a   1.000
_cell.length_b   1.000
_cell.length_c   1.000
_cell.angle_alpha   90.00
_cell.angle_beta   90.00
_cell.angle_gamma   90.00
#
_symmetry.space_group_name_H-M   'P 1'
#
loop_
_entity.id
_entity.type
_entity.pdbx_description
1 polymer ?
#
loop_
_entity_poly.entity_id
_entity_poly.type
_entity_poly.pdbx_seq_one_letter_code
_entity_poly.pdbx_strand_id
1 'polypeptide(L)'
;EMTSSLVGSEMCIRDSTGSYARDIRVFVYDGKMHPVDSNEISFILAARNAFKEAFRNAGPKIMEPIYNVEIMTPADYMGACMSDLQNKRAIIEGMSSDKGFSVLKARVPLAELYRYSTTLSSLTSGAATFTMTFADYQPVPADVQTKLLAEYAAQEKEEE
;
A
#
# COMPACT_ATOMS: atom_id res chain seq x y z
N GLU A 1 -30.25 11.89 -17.57
CA GLU A 1 -28.92 11.45 -17.09
C GLU A 1 -28.44 12.44 -16.03
N MET A 2 -28.65 12.11 -14.77
CA MET A 2 -28.07 12.90 -13.68
C MET A 2 -26.74 12.24 -13.28
N THR A 3 -25.67 12.67 -13.91
CA THR A 3 -24.31 12.40 -13.45
C THR A 3 -24.01 13.30 -12.27
N SER A 4 -24.46 12.93 -11.07
CA SER A 4 -24.03 13.60 -9.86
C SER A 4 -22.64 13.06 -9.49
N SER A 5 -21.62 13.80 -9.90
CA SER A 5 -20.28 13.67 -9.38
C SER A 5 -20.30 14.08 -7.91
N LEU A 6 -20.32 13.13 -6.99
CA LEU A 6 -20.02 13.36 -5.58
C LEU A 6 -18.51 13.55 -5.41
N VAL A 7 -18.02 14.65 -5.97
CA VAL A 7 -16.70 15.20 -5.63
C VAL A 7 -16.97 16.24 -4.55
N GLY A 8 -16.58 15.94 -3.31
CA GLY A 8 -16.54 16.97 -2.28
C GLY A 8 -17.23 16.68 -0.96
N SER A 9 -17.21 15.47 -0.47
CA SER A 9 -17.13 15.28 0.96
C SER A 9 -15.89 14.46 1.23
N GLU A 10 -14.98 15.03 1.99
CA GLU A 10 -13.84 14.34 2.60
C GLU A 10 -14.34 13.34 3.65
N MET A 11 -15.31 12.53 3.27
CA MET A 11 -15.54 11.29 3.96
C MET A 11 -14.38 10.42 3.57
N CYS A 12 -13.39 10.35 4.45
CA CYS A 12 -12.30 9.39 4.38
C CYS A 12 -12.94 8.03 4.09
N ILE A 13 -13.02 7.67 2.81
CA ILE A 13 -13.39 6.32 2.43
C ILE A 13 -12.18 5.50 2.82
N ARG A 14 -12.15 5.14 4.10
CA ARG A 14 -11.24 4.14 4.60
C ARG A 14 -11.83 2.82 4.18
N ASP A 15 -11.03 2.04 3.50
CA ASP A 15 -11.38 0.66 3.21
C ASP A 15 -11.42 -0.16 4.51
N SER A 16 -11.60 -1.46 4.37
CA SER A 16 -11.56 -2.41 5.48
C SER A 16 -10.18 -2.50 6.19
N THR A 17 -9.24 -1.65 5.87
CA THR A 17 -7.89 -1.58 6.47
C THR A 17 -7.53 -0.17 6.95
N GLY A 18 -8.49 0.76 6.99
CA GLY A 18 -8.26 2.16 7.33
C GLY A 18 -7.46 2.94 6.29
N SER A 19 -7.12 2.33 5.17
CA SER A 19 -6.36 2.93 4.07
C SER A 19 -7.26 3.75 3.15
N TYR A 20 -6.70 4.78 2.51
CA TYR A 20 -7.44 5.56 1.52
C TYR A 20 -7.72 4.73 0.27
N ALA A 21 -8.99 4.65 -0.10
CA ALA A 21 -9.39 4.07 -1.36
C ALA A 21 -9.15 5.06 -2.51
N ARG A 22 -8.56 4.59 -3.61
CA ARG A 22 -8.24 5.39 -4.80
C ARG A 22 -8.81 4.72 -6.04
N ASP A 23 -8.94 5.49 -7.12
CA ASP A 23 -9.41 5.04 -8.43
C ASP A 23 -10.81 4.39 -8.39
N ILE A 24 -11.69 4.93 -7.54
CA ILE A 24 -13.06 4.47 -7.38
C ILE A 24 -13.99 5.32 -8.22
N ARG A 25 -14.86 4.65 -8.96
CA ARG A 25 -15.98 5.26 -9.66
C ARG A 25 -17.28 4.73 -9.09
N VAL A 26 -18.12 5.61 -8.59
CA VAL A 26 -19.42 5.27 -7.98
C VAL A 26 -20.54 5.76 -8.89
N PHE A 27 -21.46 4.88 -9.23
CA PHE A 27 -22.68 5.22 -9.96
C PHE A 27 -23.89 4.97 -9.06
N VAL A 28 -24.67 6.01 -8.82
CA VAL A 28 -25.96 5.90 -8.16
C VAL A 28 -27.04 5.90 -9.24
N TYR A 29 -27.74 4.78 -9.40
CA TYR A 29 -28.70 4.59 -10.48
C TYR A 29 -30.16 4.44 -10.00
N ASP A 30 -30.36 4.25 -8.69
CA ASP A 30 -31.71 4.17 -8.12
C ASP A 30 -31.72 4.61 -6.65
N GLY A 31 -32.88 5.02 -6.16
CA GLY A 31 -33.12 5.39 -4.78
C GLY A 31 -34.61 5.54 -4.51
N LYS A 32 -35.05 5.15 -3.31
CA LYS A 32 -36.44 5.31 -2.90
C LYS A 32 -36.54 6.26 -1.72
N MET A 33 -37.56 7.10 -1.75
CA MET A 33 -37.88 8.04 -0.70
C MET A 33 -39.14 7.59 0.03
N HIS A 34 -39.10 7.62 1.37
CA HIS A 34 -40.28 7.42 2.19
C HIS A 34 -40.88 8.77 2.58
N PRO A 35 -42.22 8.96 2.49
CA PRO A 35 -42.83 10.29 2.70
C PRO A 35 -42.60 10.90 4.08
N VAL A 36 -42.37 10.08 5.10
CA VAL A 36 -42.28 10.52 6.50
C VAL A 36 -40.83 10.45 7.05
N ASP A 37 -40.07 9.40 6.66
CA ASP A 37 -38.78 9.06 7.29
C ASP A 37 -37.57 9.44 6.45
N SER A 38 -37.75 10.10 5.32
CA SER A 38 -36.69 10.53 4.43
C SER A 38 -36.15 11.89 4.84
N ASN A 39 -35.13 11.89 5.67
CA ASN A 39 -34.37 13.07 6.04
C ASN A 39 -32.91 12.93 5.55
N GLU A 40 -32.14 13.98 5.68
CA GLU A 40 -30.74 14.02 5.24
C GLU A 40 -29.90 12.90 5.88
N ILE A 41 -30.05 12.67 7.18
CA ILE A 41 -29.34 11.64 7.92
C ILE A 41 -29.67 10.24 7.40
N SER A 42 -30.96 9.98 7.13
CA SER A 42 -31.39 8.68 6.57
C SER A 42 -30.76 8.40 5.21
N PHE A 43 -30.67 9.42 4.34
CA PHE A 43 -30.02 9.28 3.04
C PHE A 43 -28.49 9.06 3.18
N ILE A 44 -27.84 9.78 4.08
CA ILE A 44 -26.41 9.60 4.36
C ILE A 44 -26.12 8.16 4.84
N LEU A 45 -26.92 7.65 5.77
CA LEU A 45 -26.77 6.30 6.30
C LEU A 45 -27.07 5.24 5.23
N ALA A 46 -28.12 5.41 4.43
CA ALA A 46 -28.44 4.50 3.35
C ALA A 46 -27.33 4.45 2.28
N ALA A 47 -26.84 5.61 1.86
CA ALA A 47 -25.73 5.72 0.91
C ALA A 47 -24.44 5.11 1.46
N ARG A 48 -24.12 5.33 2.73
CA ARG A 48 -22.97 4.75 3.41
C ARG A 48 -23.02 3.22 3.43
N ASN A 49 -24.17 2.65 3.78
CA ASN A 49 -24.34 1.21 3.84
C ASN A 49 -24.29 0.58 2.44
N ALA A 50 -24.98 1.17 1.47
CA ALA A 50 -24.94 0.73 0.08
C ALA A 50 -23.53 0.77 -0.50
N PHE A 51 -22.78 1.84 -0.21
CA PHE A 51 -21.39 1.95 -0.64
C PHE A 51 -20.51 0.88 0.00
N LYS A 52 -20.62 0.66 1.31
CA LYS A 52 -19.83 -0.39 2.01
C LYS A 52 -20.06 -1.77 1.41
N GLU A 53 -21.32 -2.11 1.12
CA GLU A 53 -21.66 -3.38 0.50
C GLU A 53 -21.13 -3.50 -0.93
N ALA A 54 -21.35 -2.48 -1.75
CA ALA A 54 -20.86 -2.43 -3.12
C ALA A 54 -19.32 -2.50 -3.18
N PHE A 55 -18.63 -1.79 -2.29
CA PHE A 55 -17.18 -1.79 -2.21
C PHE A 55 -16.61 -3.18 -1.86
N ARG A 56 -17.21 -3.87 -0.88
CA ARG A 56 -16.80 -5.25 -0.53
C ARG A 56 -16.99 -6.20 -1.70
N ASN A 57 -18.13 -6.10 -2.40
CA ASN A 57 -18.45 -6.94 -3.56
C ASN A 57 -17.57 -6.66 -4.77
N ALA A 58 -17.02 -5.45 -4.88
CA ALA A 58 -16.09 -5.07 -5.94
C ALA A 58 -14.70 -5.74 -5.82
N GLY A 59 -14.39 -6.38 -4.68
CA GLY A 59 -13.13 -7.07 -4.45
C GLY A 59 -11.94 -6.10 -4.38
N PRO A 60 -11.91 -5.15 -3.44
CA PRO A 60 -10.83 -4.20 -3.32
C PRO A 60 -9.48 -4.89 -3.08
N LYS A 61 -8.42 -4.33 -3.65
CA LYS A 61 -7.05 -4.81 -3.46
C LYS A 61 -6.25 -3.79 -2.68
N ILE A 62 -5.51 -4.26 -1.69
CA ILE A 62 -4.56 -3.42 -0.96
C ILE A 62 -3.35 -3.21 -1.86
N MET A 63 -2.95 -1.95 -2.00
CA MET A 63 -1.78 -1.55 -2.78
C MET A 63 -0.66 -1.15 -1.84
N GLU A 64 0.57 -1.56 -2.15
CA GLU A 64 1.77 -1.13 -1.44
C GLU A 64 2.68 -0.30 -2.35
N PRO A 65 3.32 0.75 -1.82
CA PRO A 65 4.28 1.54 -2.58
C PRO A 65 5.58 0.75 -2.76
N ILE A 66 6.03 0.69 -4.01
CA ILE A 66 7.30 0.07 -4.40
C ILE A 66 8.33 1.16 -4.64
N TYR A 67 9.54 0.94 -4.15
CA TYR A 67 10.67 1.83 -4.32
C TYR A 67 11.77 1.18 -5.14
N ASN A 68 12.35 1.95 -6.05
CA ASN A 68 13.62 1.60 -6.68
C ASN A 68 14.73 1.92 -5.67
N VAL A 69 15.46 0.90 -5.29
CA VAL A 69 16.57 0.98 -4.34
C VAL A 69 17.86 0.70 -5.10
N GLU A 70 18.83 1.57 -4.93
CA GLU A 70 20.16 1.42 -5.47
C GLU A 70 21.16 1.40 -4.31
N ILE A 71 21.87 0.28 -4.16
CA ILE A 71 22.87 0.05 -3.11
C ILE A 71 24.24 0.06 -3.74
N MET A 72 25.12 0.92 -3.24
CA MET A 72 26.53 0.94 -3.57
C MET A 72 27.32 0.36 -2.42
N THR A 73 28.08 -0.71 -2.67
CA THR A 73 28.83 -1.45 -1.65
C THR A 73 30.14 -1.99 -2.21
N PRO A 74 31.22 -2.16 -1.40
CA PRO A 74 32.38 -2.95 -1.80
C PRO A 74 31.97 -4.36 -2.22
N ALA A 75 32.74 -4.94 -3.16
CA ALA A 75 32.44 -6.25 -3.74
C ALA A 75 32.30 -7.37 -2.68
N ASP A 76 33.06 -7.28 -1.59
CA ASP A 76 33.05 -8.27 -0.50
C ASP A 76 31.72 -8.41 0.21
N TYR A 77 30.91 -7.33 0.27
CA TYR A 77 29.61 -7.32 0.93
C TYR A 77 28.43 -7.54 -0.02
N MET A 78 28.66 -7.63 -1.31
CA MET A 78 27.63 -7.77 -2.33
C MET A 78 26.70 -8.97 -2.08
N GLY A 79 27.28 -10.12 -1.75
CA GLY A 79 26.53 -11.34 -1.46
C GLY A 79 25.61 -11.19 -0.25
N ALA A 80 26.07 -10.52 0.80
CA ALA A 80 25.29 -10.27 2.00
C ALA A 80 24.11 -9.31 1.71
N CYS A 81 24.35 -8.23 0.97
CA CYS A 81 23.30 -7.29 0.55
C CYS A 81 22.24 -7.97 -0.33
N MET A 82 22.67 -8.80 -1.27
CA MET A 82 21.78 -9.54 -2.17
C MET A 82 20.88 -10.51 -1.39
N SER A 83 21.46 -11.28 -0.46
CA SER A 83 20.72 -12.21 0.38
C SER A 83 19.71 -11.49 1.29
N ASP A 84 20.10 -10.36 1.85
CA ASP A 84 19.18 -9.54 2.67
C ASP A 84 18.00 -9.01 1.85
N LEU A 85 18.25 -8.48 0.65
CA LEU A 85 17.19 -8.00 -0.24
C LEU A 85 16.24 -9.12 -0.68
N GLN A 86 16.74 -10.33 -0.93
CA GLN A 86 15.89 -11.47 -1.26
C GLN A 86 14.91 -11.80 -0.12
N ASN A 87 15.36 -11.70 1.13
CA ASN A 87 14.49 -11.88 2.30
C ASN A 87 13.45 -10.78 2.47
N LYS A 88 13.65 -9.63 1.82
CA LYS A 88 12.78 -8.44 1.86
C LYS A 88 11.84 -8.32 0.66
N ARG A 89 11.49 -9.42 0.04
CA ARG A 89 10.62 -9.45 -1.15
C ARG A 89 11.10 -8.55 -2.29
N ALA A 90 12.41 -8.28 -2.34
CA ALA A 90 12.99 -7.43 -3.37
C ALA A 90 13.10 -8.17 -4.71
N ILE A 91 12.82 -7.44 -5.78
CA ILE A 91 13.06 -7.89 -7.15
C ILE A 91 14.36 -7.24 -7.61
N ILE A 92 15.41 -8.04 -7.79
CA ILE A 92 16.70 -7.55 -8.25
C ILE A 92 16.61 -7.32 -9.76
N GLU A 93 16.85 -6.09 -10.20
CA GLU A 93 16.78 -5.69 -11.61
C GLU A 93 18.15 -5.76 -12.30
N GLY A 94 19.22 -5.55 -11.55
CA GLY A 94 20.55 -5.57 -12.12
C GLY A 94 21.66 -5.32 -11.13
N MET A 95 22.84 -5.66 -11.58
CA MET A 95 24.10 -5.42 -10.88
C MET A 95 25.11 -4.82 -11.85
N SER A 96 25.86 -3.85 -11.36
CA SER A 96 26.97 -3.25 -12.10
C SER A 96 28.17 -3.04 -11.17
N SER A 97 29.35 -2.87 -11.76
CA SER A 97 30.56 -2.53 -11.00
C SER A 97 31.09 -1.20 -11.51
N ASP A 98 31.33 -0.27 -10.61
CA ASP A 98 31.94 1.02 -10.91
C ASP A 98 33.05 1.33 -9.91
N LYS A 99 34.28 1.58 -10.44
CA LYS A 99 35.46 2.02 -9.66
C LYS A 99 35.76 1.21 -8.40
N GLY A 100 35.55 -0.12 -8.44
CA GLY A 100 35.81 -1.00 -7.31
C GLY A 100 34.64 -1.15 -6.33
N PHE A 101 33.51 -0.47 -6.58
CA PHE A 101 32.25 -0.68 -5.89
C PHE A 101 31.29 -1.46 -6.77
N SER A 102 30.47 -2.25 -6.12
CA SER A 102 29.35 -2.93 -6.76
C SER A 102 28.07 -2.14 -6.51
N VAL A 103 27.30 -1.95 -7.55
CA VAL A 103 26.00 -1.26 -7.51
C VAL A 103 24.91 -2.28 -7.77
N LEU A 104 24.00 -2.41 -6.81
CA LEU A 104 22.84 -3.32 -6.86
C LEU A 104 21.58 -2.51 -7.01
N LYS A 105 20.80 -2.79 -8.05
CA LYS A 105 19.49 -2.16 -8.30
C LYS A 105 18.38 -3.15 -8.04
N ALA A 106 17.41 -2.75 -7.23
CA ALA A 106 16.29 -3.60 -6.87
C ALA A 106 15.01 -2.78 -6.66
N ARG A 107 13.87 -3.43 -6.85
CA ARG A 107 12.56 -2.90 -6.48
C ARG A 107 12.12 -3.56 -5.18
N VAL A 108 11.78 -2.75 -4.20
CA VAL A 108 11.50 -3.20 -2.84
C VAL A 108 10.24 -2.52 -2.32
N PRO A 109 9.31 -3.27 -1.68
CA PRO A 109 8.18 -2.67 -0.98
C PRO A 109 8.65 -1.78 0.18
N LEU A 110 8.01 -0.61 0.35
CA LEU A 110 8.39 0.34 1.41
C LEU A 110 8.32 -0.29 2.82
N ALA A 111 7.37 -1.18 3.05
CA ALA A 111 7.23 -1.86 4.34
C ALA A 111 8.50 -2.63 4.76
N GLU A 112 9.24 -3.19 3.79
CA GLU A 112 10.48 -3.92 4.02
C GLU A 112 11.70 -3.01 4.21
N LEU A 113 11.57 -1.73 3.89
CA LEU A 113 12.64 -0.73 4.01
C LEU A 113 12.66 -0.04 5.38
N TYR A 114 11.78 -0.44 6.30
CA TYR A 114 11.80 0.13 7.64
C TYR A 114 13.16 -0.09 8.32
N ARG A 115 13.80 1.02 8.74
CA ARG A 115 15.15 1.05 9.31
C ARG A 115 16.24 0.38 8.45
N TYR A 116 16.06 0.37 7.14
CA TYR A 116 16.98 -0.31 6.24
C TYR A 116 18.42 0.24 6.31
N SER A 117 18.57 1.54 6.54
CA SER A 117 19.89 2.17 6.75
C SER A 117 20.70 1.50 7.88
N THR A 118 20.03 1.18 8.98
CA THR A 118 20.66 0.53 10.14
C THR A 118 21.06 -0.91 9.79
N THR A 119 20.16 -1.65 9.14
CA THR A 119 20.44 -3.02 8.70
C THR A 119 21.60 -3.06 7.72
N LEU A 120 21.59 -2.21 6.70
CA LEU A 120 22.64 -2.13 5.69
C LEU A 120 24.00 -1.75 6.31
N SER A 121 23.99 -0.78 7.22
CA SER A 121 25.19 -0.37 7.95
C SER A 121 25.79 -1.50 8.79
N SER A 122 24.93 -2.29 9.43
CA SER A 122 25.35 -3.46 10.20
C SER A 122 25.92 -4.56 9.31
N LEU A 123 25.30 -4.84 8.16
CA LEU A 123 25.73 -5.87 7.21
C LEU A 123 27.09 -5.54 6.54
N THR A 124 27.37 -4.25 6.36
CA THR A 124 28.53 -3.79 5.57
C THR A 124 29.54 -3.01 6.41
N SER A 125 29.41 -3.04 7.73
CA SER A 125 30.25 -2.26 8.65
C SER A 125 30.30 -0.77 8.29
N GLY A 126 29.19 -0.23 7.79
CA GLY A 126 29.06 1.16 7.37
C GLY A 126 29.68 1.48 6.00
N ALA A 127 30.18 0.48 5.25
CA ALA A 127 30.83 0.70 3.97
C ALA A 127 29.86 0.86 2.78
N ALA A 128 28.59 0.56 2.94
CA ALA A 128 27.59 0.70 1.90
C ALA A 128 26.72 1.95 2.09
N THR A 129 26.29 2.50 0.95
CA THR A 129 25.28 3.55 0.88
C THR A 129 24.10 3.07 0.04
N PHE A 130 22.92 3.62 0.29
CA PHE A 130 21.77 3.36 -0.57
C PHE A 130 20.96 4.62 -0.84
N THR A 131 20.32 4.61 -1.98
CA THR A 131 19.32 5.61 -2.36
C THR A 131 18.02 4.90 -2.67
N MET A 132 16.91 5.58 -2.45
CA MET A 132 15.59 5.06 -2.79
C MET A 132 14.76 6.12 -3.47
N THR A 133 14.03 5.74 -4.52
CA THR A 133 13.10 6.59 -5.24
C THR A 133 11.78 5.86 -5.42
N PHE A 134 10.67 6.58 -5.26
CA PHE A 134 9.36 5.98 -5.50
C PHE A 134 9.24 5.50 -6.95
N ALA A 135 8.75 4.30 -7.15
CA ALA A 135 8.50 3.73 -8.46
C ALA A 135 7.00 3.75 -8.81
N ASP A 136 6.22 2.92 -8.16
CA ASP A 136 4.79 2.77 -8.41
C ASP A 136 4.07 2.14 -7.20
N TYR A 137 2.75 1.94 -7.34
CA TYR A 137 1.97 1.14 -6.41
C TYR A 137 1.68 -0.22 -7.03
N GLN A 138 1.89 -1.28 -6.27
CA GLN A 138 1.56 -2.66 -6.69
C GLN A 138 0.65 -3.35 -5.69
N PRO A 139 -0.21 -4.28 -6.14
CA PRO A 139 -1.04 -5.06 -5.22
C PRO A 139 -0.16 -5.92 -4.31
N VAL A 140 -0.46 -5.92 -3.02
CA VAL A 140 0.21 -6.80 -2.07
C VAL A 140 -0.08 -8.27 -2.39
N PRO A 141 0.84 -9.20 -2.10
CA PRO A 141 0.57 -10.63 -2.17
C PRO A 141 -0.62 -11.04 -1.32
N ALA A 142 -1.33 -12.09 -1.72
CA ALA A 142 -2.58 -12.51 -1.08
C ALA A 142 -2.41 -12.89 0.40
N ASP A 143 -1.29 -13.47 0.76
CA ASP A 143 -0.93 -13.81 2.14
C ASP A 143 -0.73 -12.56 3.02
N VAL A 144 -0.08 -11.53 2.48
CA VAL A 144 0.10 -10.24 3.15
C VAL A 144 -1.24 -9.51 3.28
N GLN A 145 -2.04 -9.51 2.22
CA GLN A 145 -3.39 -8.92 2.25
C GLN A 145 -4.25 -9.54 3.36
N THR A 146 -4.24 -10.87 3.48
CA THR A 146 -5.01 -11.58 4.50
C THR A 146 -4.57 -11.19 5.91
N LYS A 147 -3.27 -11.05 6.15
CA LYS A 147 -2.73 -10.59 7.44
C LYS A 147 -3.16 -9.18 7.77
N LEU A 148 -3.01 -8.24 6.83
CA LEU A 148 -3.41 -6.84 7.03
C LEU A 148 -4.90 -6.71 7.32
N LEU A 149 -5.75 -7.46 6.63
CA LEU A 149 -7.20 -7.48 6.90
C LEU A 149 -7.52 -8.02 8.28
N ALA A 150 -6.82 -9.07 8.73
CA ALA A 150 -7.02 -9.65 10.06
C ALA A 150 -6.56 -8.71 11.18
N GLU A 151 -5.43 -8.03 11.01
CA GLU A 151 -4.90 -7.05 11.96
C GLU A 151 -5.86 -5.87 12.12
N TYR A 152 -6.38 -5.35 10.99
CA TYR A 152 -7.31 -4.24 11.02
C TYR A 152 -8.65 -4.63 11.67
N ALA A 153 -9.18 -5.81 11.36
CA ALA A 153 -10.41 -6.30 11.97
C ALA A 153 -10.26 -6.54 13.49
N ALA A 154 -9.05 -6.79 13.99
CA ALA A 154 -8.77 -6.87 15.41
C ALA A 154 -8.78 -5.49 16.07
N GLN A 155 -8.20 -4.47 15.40
CA GLN A 155 -8.18 -3.09 15.88
C GLN A 155 -9.58 -2.45 15.94
N GLU A 156 -10.43 -2.68 14.92
CA GLU A 156 -11.82 -2.18 14.94
C GLU A 156 -12.62 -2.70 16.17
N LYS A 157 -12.34 -3.92 16.64
CA LYS A 157 -13.01 -4.50 17.81
C LYS A 157 -12.51 -3.95 19.15
N GLU A 158 -11.34 -3.36 19.18
CA GLU A 158 -10.78 -2.74 20.39
C GLU A 158 -11.25 -1.28 20.55
N GLU A 159 -11.74 -0.64 19.47
CA GLU A 159 -12.24 0.73 19.47
C GLU A 159 -13.76 0.83 19.67
N GLU A 160 -14.51 -0.27 19.63
CA GLU A 160 -15.96 -0.36 19.95
C GLU A 160 -16.20 -0.68 21.44
#